data_c0d65477741d85304e5bb0de7130f256
#
_entry.id   c0d65477741d85304e5bb0de7130f256
#
_cell.length_a   1.000
_cell.length_b   1.000
_cell.length_c   1.000
_cell.angle_alpha   90.00
_cell.angle_beta   90.00
_cell.angle_gamma   90.00
#
_symmetry.space_group_name_H-M   'P 1'
#
loop_
_entity.id
_entity.type
_entity.pdbx_description
1 polymer ?
#
loop_
_entity_poly.entity_id
_entity_poly.type
_entity_poly.pdbx_seq_one_letter_code
_entity_poly.pdbx_strand_id
1 'polypeptide(L)'
;MKKSIYIFGLFLLLLSCKEEETDQSGEDTFQEQVNNLQNAYNSQKKIVSAISETVNNVDCWIITFSDNAKIQLPKSAVESLSLDENMEECTIKLLDGRILVFNRREIIYPTGIVILTQDIKFMKNTEVPVEFRVNPSNAIFNYDVLSENCQIHFDMVGKVNTYSYVTKPENCRLTRIEQVKGDDGKIKEGQYKAYIRDNGEFDAYKYTTALVLSTIDKNGDNILLSSSAISLERKKDTALPVVVINTENNAEIKDKENWISAQMTIDGIGKFDNYEGTTSIRGRGNSTWGYPKKPFALKLDTKSEILGMPSHKRWVLLANYMDRTLIRNHIAFEIAKITDLEWTPRGQFVEVVLNDVHLGNYYLCEHIKIDENRVNIVEMKSTDLDEESITGGYLLEMDTYYDEVNKFKTAICDLPVMFKEPEEDVLQPKQFEYIQNYINSFEQALYSEDFAKTREYVSYISDTTFVDWWIVMELTHNHEAKHPRSSYIYKNRSELLKAGPVWDFDWGTFKYISSGFCAKDAIWYSQLFKDPVFVNTVKTRWAKFKPLFENIALAIEQQRDDLSVSAELNDEMWSLHNSPVINEDESLSYRDALILMRTNYEYRLNWLDEQIRQLK
;
A
#
# COMPACT_ATOMS: atom_id res chain seq x y z
N MET A 1 51.96 10.94 -3.70
CA MET A 1 51.45 12.13 -4.43
C MET A 1 52.24 12.29 -5.72
N LYS A 2 51.62 12.39 -6.87
CA LYS A 2 52.11 12.47 -8.26
C LYS A 2 52.15 11.10 -8.98
N LYS A 3 50.99 10.64 -9.47
CA LYS A 3 50.82 9.75 -10.64
C LYS A 3 49.32 9.72 -11.02
N SER A 4 48.72 10.83 -11.39
CA SER A 4 47.32 10.91 -11.82
C SER A 4 47.08 12.02 -12.84
N ILE A 5 47.86 12.15 -13.90
CA ILE A 5 47.60 13.17 -14.93
C ILE A 5 48.03 12.70 -16.35
N TYR A 6 47.98 11.43 -16.68
CA TYR A 6 48.36 11.01 -18.07
C TYR A 6 47.37 10.03 -18.73
N ILE A 7 46.10 10.00 -18.37
CA ILE A 7 45.10 9.04 -18.94
C ILE A 7 44.08 9.72 -19.89
N PHE A 8 44.12 11.02 -20.07
CA PHE A 8 43.11 11.72 -20.90
C PHE A 8 43.51 11.98 -22.36
N GLY A 9 44.72 11.64 -22.76
CA GLY A 9 45.30 12.03 -24.07
C GLY A 9 45.32 10.96 -25.16
N LEU A 10 45.05 9.68 -24.88
CA LEU A 10 45.23 8.61 -25.88
C LEU A 10 43.92 8.04 -26.45
N PHE A 11 42.77 8.46 -25.93
CA PHE A 11 41.46 7.97 -26.38
C PHE A 11 40.90 8.67 -27.64
N LEU A 12 41.55 9.75 -28.09
CA LEU A 12 41.09 10.56 -29.24
C LEU A 12 41.75 10.18 -30.59
N LEU A 13 42.65 9.19 -30.62
CA LEU A 13 43.39 8.83 -31.84
C LEU A 13 42.94 7.52 -32.52
N LEU A 14 41.97 6.81 -31.95
CA LEU A 14 41.39 5.59 -32.56
C LEU A 14 40.00 5.81 -33.22
N LEU A 15 39.48 7.03 -33.20
CA LEU A 15 38.17 7.38 -33.78
C LEU A 15 38.24 7.96 -35.21
N SER A 16 39.37 7.84 -35.92
CA SER A 16 39.51 8.42 -37.25
C SER A 16 39.72 7.39 -38.36
N CYS A 17 38.92 6.32 -38.39
CA CYS A 17 38.76 5.52 -39.62
C CYS A 17 37.49 4.66 -39.54
N LYS A 18 36.47 5.18 -40.17
CA LYS A 18 35.23 4.62 -40.71
C LYS A 18 33.96 5.19 -40.07
N GLU A 19 33.37 6.09 -40.86
CA GLU A 19 31.95 6.41 -40.79
C GLU A 19 31.15 5.15 -41.17
N GLU A 20 30.58 4.49 -40.18
CA GLU A 20 29.32 3.71 -40.23
C GLU A 20 28.54 4.11 -38.99
N GLU A 21 27.28 4.48 -39.16
CA GLU A 21 26.36 4.85 -38.10
C GLU A 21 26.33 3.76 -37.02
N THR A 22 27.07 3.97 -35.94
CA THR A 22 27.01 3.11 -34.75
C THR A 22 26.01 3.70 -33.79
N ASP A 23 25.06 2.85 -33.42
CA ASP A 23 24.02 3.07 -32.44
C ASP A 23 24.64 3.51 -31.08
N GLN A 24 24.41 4.76 -30.66
CA GLN A 24 24.94 5.34 -29.41
C GLN A 24 24.58 4.54 -28.17
N SER A 25 23.50 3.71 -28.21
CA SER A 25 23.10 2.84 -27.11
C SER A 25 24.08 1.68 -26.85
N GLY A 26 24.86 1.27 -27.84
CA GLY A 26 25.82 0.18 -27.72
C GLY A 26 27.15 0.59 -27.08
N GLU A 27 27.59 1.83 -27.25
CA GLU A 27 28.83 2.33 -26.64
C GLU A 27 28.69 2.64 -25.16
N ASP A 28 27.53 3.15 -24.71
CA ASP A 28 27.25 3.43 -23.31
C ASP A 28 27.23 2.13 -22.48
N THR A 29 26.61 1.06 -23.00
CA THR A 29 26.58 -0.26 -22.34
C THR A 29 27.96 -0.91 -22.25
N PHE A 30 28.81 -0.72 -23.25
CA PHE A 30 30.17 -1.25 -23.25
C PHE A 30 31.06 -0.60 -22.19
N GLN A 31 31.07 0.73 -22.12
CA GLN A 31 31.87 1.47 -21.14
C GLN A 31 31.38 1.14 -19.69
N GLU A 32 30.11 0.92 -19.51
CA GLU A 32 29.54 0.50 -18.25
C GLU A 32 30.07 -0.87 -17.82
N GLN A 33 30.13 -1.87 -18.70
CA GLN A 33 30.65 -3.20 -18.39
C GLN A 33 32.14 -3.18 -18.03
N VAL A 34 32.94 -2.37 -18.73
CA VAL A 34 34.35 -2.18 -18.40
C VAL A 34 34.52 -1.49 -17.04
N ASN A 35 33.68 -0.51 -16.72
CA ASN A 35 33.66 0.14 -15.40
C ASN A 35 33.24 -0.83 -14.29
N ASN A 36 32.26 -1.69 -14.55
CA ASN A 36 31.83 -2.73 -13.61
C ASN A 36 32.95 -3.74 -13.34
N LEU A 37 33.70 -4.13 -14.37
CA LEU A 37 34.87 -5.00 -14.20
C LEU A 37 35.95 -4.32 -13.34
N GLN A 38 36.22 -3.03 -13.59
CA GLN A 38 37.19 -2.25 -12.80
C GLN A 38 36.73 -2.11 -11.33
N ASN A 39 35.45 -1.90 -11.09
CA ASN A 39 34.87 -1.84 -9.75
C ASN A 39 34.97 -3.18 -9.04
N ALA A 40 34.72 -4.31 -9.74
CA ALA A 40 34.91 -5.64 -9.21
C ALA A 40 36.36 -5.89 -8.80
N TYR A 41 37.32 -5.46 -9.61
CA TYR A 41 38.75 -5.53 -9.32
C TYR A 41 39.13 -4.70 -8.09
N ASN A 42 38.70 -3.44 -8.04
CA ASN A 42 38.97 -2.54 -6.92
C ASN A 42 38.36 -3.05 -5.60
N SER A 43 37.26 -3.79 -5.67
CA SER A 43 36.57 -4.40 -4.54
C SER A 43 37.15 -5.77 -4.17
N GLN A 44 38.25 -6.21 -4.82
CA GLN A 44 38.91 -7.50 -4.61
C GLN A 44 37.97 -8.71 -4.79
N LYS A 45 36.99 -8.60 -5.69
CA LYS A 45 36.12 -9.74 -6.01
C LYS A 45 36.92 -10.87 -6.64
N LYS A 46 36.54 -12.11 -6.33
CA LYS A 46 37.17 -13.30 -6.87
C LYS A 46 36.41 -13.81 -8.09
N ILE A 47 37.10 -14.16 -9.15
CA ILE A 47 36.50 -14.78 -10.35
C ILE A 47 36.31 -16.26 -10.12
N VAL A 48 35.14 -16.75 -10.48
CA VAL A 48 34.77 -18.16 -10.42
C VAL A 48 34.87 -18.81 -11.78
N SER A 49 34.31 -18.17 -12.80
CA SER A 49 34.31 -18.67 -14.16
C SER A 49 34.36 -17.54 -15.16
N ALA A 50 34.89 -17.83 -16.36
CA ALA A 50 34.73 -16.97 -17.52
C ALA A 50 34.45 -17.89 -18.72
N ILE A 51 33.28 -17.80 -19.29
CA ILE A 51 32.84 -18.60 -20.43
C ILE A 51 32.64 -17.72 -21.66
N SER A 52 32.86 -18.29 -22.83
CA SER A 52 32.63 -17.62 -24.10
C SER A 52 31.20 -17.90 -24.56
N GLU A 53 30.42 -16.82 -24.80
CA GLU A 53 29.04 -16.92 -25.24
C GLU A 53 28.74 -15.84 -26.28
N THR A 54 27.86 -16.10 -27.24
CA THR A 54 27.37 -15.10 -28.20
C THR A 54 26.05 -14.54 -27.70
N VAL A 55 26.03 -13.27 -27.30
CA VAL A 55 24.85 -12.57 -26.80
C VAL A 55 24.49 -11.43 -27.78
N ASN A 56 23.25 -11.42 -28.27
CA ASN A 56 22.77 -10.44 -29.24
C ASN A 56 23.69 -10.26 -30.47
N ASN A 57 24.20 -11.39 -31.01
CA ASN A 57 25.14 -11.44 -32.12
C ASN A 57 26.55 -10.85 -31.82
N VAL A 58 26.89 -10.62 -30.57
CA VAL A 58 28.21 -10.18 -30.13
C VAL A 58 28.89 -11.29 -29.34
N ASP A 59 30.11 -11.68 -29.71
CA ASP A 59 30.90 -12.63 -28.94
C ASP A 59 31.41 -11.98 -27.67
N CYS A 60 31.02 -12.53 -26.54
CA CYS A 60 31.32 -12.00 -25.21
C CYS A 60 32.04 -13.02 -24.33
N TRP A 61 32.74 -12.52 -23.33
CA TRP A 61 33.11 -13.24 -22.13
C TRP A 61 32.07 -12.96 -21.04
N ILE A 62 31.46 -14.03 -20.50
CA ILE A 62 30.61 -13.95 -19.32
C ILE A 62 31.47 -14.30 -18.11
N ILE A 63 31.82 -13.28 -17.33
CA ILE A 63 32.69 -13.39 -16.16
C ILE A 63 31.82 -13.48 -14.91
N THR A 64 31.89 -14.57 -14.17
CA THR A 64 31.13 -14.80 -12.96
C THR A 64 32.03 -14.64 -11.73
N PHE A 65 31.59 -13.86 -10.76
CA PHE A 65 32.29 -13.62 -9.50
C PHE A 65 31.75 -14.47 -8.35
N SER A 66 32.51 -14.52 -7.26
CA SER A 66 32.19 -15.34 -6.07
C SER A 66 30.90 -14.94 -5.35
N ASP A 67 30.31 -13.79 -5.65
CA ASP A 67 29.02 -13.29 -5.17
C ASP A 67 27.89 -13.53 -6.20
N ASN A 68 28.13 -14.34 -7.21
CA ASN A 68 27.27 -14.63 -8.35
C ASN A 68 26.98 -13.43 -9.27
N ALA A 69 27.62 -12.28 -9.06
CA ALA A 69 27.56 -11.19 -10.01
C ALA A 69 28.18 -11.61 -11.34
N LYS A 70 27.56 -11.24 -12.45
CA LYS A 70 28.06 -11.52 -13.80
C LYS A 70 28.38 -10.21 -14.51
N ILE A 71 29.48 -10.21 -15.25
CA ILE A 71 29.84 -9.13 -16.17
C ILE A 71 29.95 -9.72 -17.57
N GLN A 72 29.23 -9.12 -18.50
CA GLN A 72 29.28 -9.46 -19.90
C GLN A 72 30.27 -8.53 -20.61
N LEU A 73 31.42 -9.04 -21.03
CA LEU A 73 32.47 -8.26 -21.65
C LEU A 73 32.67 -8.69 -23.12
N PRO A 74 32.41 -7.81 -24.09
CA PRO A 74 32.68 -8.14 -25.50
C PRO A 74 34.14 -8.60 -25.72
N LYS A 75 34.32 -9.67 -26.50
CA LYS A 75 35.69 -10.16 -26.81
C LYS A 75 36.54 -9.12 -27.53
N SER A 76 35.90 -8.23 -28.26
CA SER A 76 36.56 -7.10 -28.91
C SER A 76 37.20 -6.10 -27.95
N ALA A 77 36.89 -6.15 -26.65
CA ALA A 77 37.49 -5.30 -25.62
C ALA A 77 38.69 -5.94 -24.91
N VAL A 78 38.90 -7.23 -25.12
CA VAL A 78 39.86 -8.05 -24.37
C VAL A 78 41.00 -8.45 -25.32
N GLU A 79 42.22 -8.06 -24.97
CA GLU A 79 43.43 -8.50 -25.70
C GLU A 79 43.71 -9.98 -25.37
N SER A 80 43.62 -10.37 -24.09
CA SER A 80 43.76 -11.74 -23.65
C SER A 80 43.04 -11.97 -22.33
N LEU A 81 42.43 -13.16 -22.17
CA LEU A 81 41.90 -13.66 -20.92
C LEU A 81 42.55 -15.02 -20.66
N SER A 82 43.32 -15.09 -19.58
CA SER A 82 43.99 -16.33 -19.15
C SER A 82 43.23 -16.88 -17.94
N LEU A 83 42.54 -17.99 -18.14
CA LEU A 83 41.87 -18.77 -17.12
C LEU A 83 42.34 -20.21 -17.22
N ASP A 84 43.42 -20.52 -16.53
CA ASP A 84 43.90 -21.92 -16.40
C ASP A 84 43.25 -22.55 -15.19
N GLU A 85 42.73 -23.77 -15.34
CA GLU A 85 42.07 -24.51 -14.26
C GLU A 85 43.00 -24.80 -13.07
N ASN A 86 44.32 -24.73 -13.29
CA ASN A 86 45.37 -25.00 -12.28
C ASN A 86 45.97 -23.71 -11.70
N MET A 87 45.56 -22.53 -12.12
CA MET A 87 46.10 -21.26 -11.62
C MET A 87 45.21 -20.64 -10.53
N GLU A 88 45.85 -20.10 -9.51
CA GLU A 88 45.17 -19.36 -8.42
C GLU A 88 44.67 -17.97 -8.86
N GLU A 89 45.02 -17.51 -10.06
CA GLU A 89 44.76 -16.20 -10.59
C GLU A 89 44.12 -16.24 -11.99
N CYS A 90 43.22 -15.32 -12.26
CA CYS A 90 42.70 -15.03 -13.58
C CYS A 90 43.22 -13.67 -14.05
N THR A 91 43.91 -13.62 -15.16
CA THR A 91 44.43 -12.39 -15.72
C THR A 91 43.59 -11.96 -16.95
N ILE A 92 43.06 -10.75 -16.90
CA ILE A 92 42.32 -10.13 -18.00
C ILE A 92 43.14 -8.94 -18.48
N LYS A 93 43.58 -8.97 -19.74
CA LYS A 93 44.22 -7.86 -20.38
C LYS A 93 43.26 -7.18 -21.34
N LEU A 94 42.97 -5.92 -21.08
CA LEU A 94 42.09 -5.10 -21.92
C LEU A 94 42.87 -4.48 -23.06
N LEU A 95 42.21 -4.16 -24.17
CA LEU A 95 42.81 -3.50 -25.33
C LEU A 95 43.39 -2.12 -25.02
N ASP A 96 42.92 -1.46 -23.97
CA ASP A 96 43.47 -0.19 -23.50
C ASP A 96 44.77 -0.32 -22.69
N GLY A 97 45.29 -1.53 -22.58
CA GLY A 97 46.53 -1.86 -21.90
C GLY A 97 46.42 -2.10 -20.41
N ARG A 98 45.24 -2.01 -19.82
CA ARG A 98 45.05 -2.39 -18.41
C ARG A 98 45.14 -3.90 -18.23
N ILE A 99 45.82 -4.30 -17.16
CA ILE A 99 45.93 -5.69 -16.76
C ILE A 99 45.28 -5.82 -15.40
N LEU A 100 44.24 -6.66 -15.29
CA LEU A 100 43.50 -6.93 -14.08
C LEU A 100 43.76 -8.40 -13.66
N VAL A 101 44.35 -8.58 -12.51
CA VAL A 101 44.64 -9.91 -11.95
C VAL A 101 43.68 -10.20 -10.79
N PHE A 102 42.79 -11.14 -10.99
CA PHE A 102 41.81 -11.55 -10.00
C PHE A 102 42.25 -12.87 -9.35
N ASN A 103 42.10 -12.96 -8.04
CA ASN A 103 42.24 -14.26 -7.36
C ASN A 103 41.09 -15.16 -7.77
N ARG A 104 41.36 -16.43 -8.00
CA ARG A 104 40.35 -17.47 -8.18
C ARG A 104 39.90 -18.04 -6.84
N ARG A 105 38.66 -18.40 -6.77
CA ARG A 105 38.13 -19.22 -5.70
C ARG A 105 37.97 -20.64 -6.26
N GLU A 106 38.38 -21.64 -5.49
CA GLU A 106 37.99 -23.02 -5.78
C GLU A 106 36.46 -23.10 -5.95
N ILE A 107 36.01 -23.73 -7.02
CA ILE A 107 34.59 -23.94 -7.26
C ILE A 107 34.11 -24.97 -6.26
N ILE A 108 33.35 -24.50 -5.28
CA ILE A 108 32.71 -25.37 -4.28
C ILE A 108 31.31 -25.64 -4.74
N TYR A 109 30.99 -26.89 -5.02
CA TYR A 109 29.68 -27.33 -5.44
C TYR A 109 28.79 -27.60 -4.23
N PRO A 110 27.47 -27.33 -4.32
CA PRO A 110 26.55 -27.60 -3.24
C PRO A 110 26.39 -29.12 -3.06
N THR A 111 26.40 -29.56 -1.81
CA THR A 111 26.22 -30.96 -1.42
C THR A 111 24.89 -31.22 -0.73
N GLY A 112 24.14 -30.18 -0.42
CA GLY A 112 22.84 -30.27 0.23
C GLY A 112 22.18 -28.90 0.41
N ILE A 113 20.93 -28.94 0.81
CA ILE A 113 20.13 -27.75 1.18
C ILE A 113 19.49 -27.95 2.55
N VAL A 114 19.38 -26.88 3.30
CA VAL A 114 18.75 -26.85 4.63
C VAL A 114 17.66 -25.81 4.63
N ILE A 115 16.44 -26.22 4.95
CA ILE A 115 15.30 -25.32 5.09
C ILE A 115 15.43 -24.50 6.38
N LEU A 116 15.22 -23.20 6.27
CA LEU A 116 15.27 -22.26 7.39
C LEU A 116 13.86 -21.97 7.95
N THR A 117 12.81 -22.21 7.16
CA THR A 117 11.41 -22.00 7.53
C THR A 117 10.66 -23.33 7.39
N GLN A 118 10.15 -23.90 8.49
CA GLN A 118 9.55 -25.24 8.48
C GLN A 118 8.02 -25.23 8.33
N ASP A 119 7.32 -24.33 9.01
CA ASP A 119 5.86 -24.22 8.98
C ASP A 119 5.46 -22.90 8.30
N ILE A 120 4.88 -23.03 7.12
CA ILE A 120 4.55 -21.88 6.27
C ILE A 120 3.02 -21.79 6.12
N LYS A 121 2.45 -20.68 6.55
CA LYS A 121 1.05 -20.34 6.31
C LYS A 121 0.96 -19.30 5.21
N PHE A 122 0.09 -19.52 4.22
CA PHE A 122 -0.02 -18.66 3.05
C PHE A 122 -1.47 -18.48 2.58
N MET A 123 -1.69 -17.43 1.81
CA MET A 123 -2.98 -17.17 1.16
C MET A 123 -3.03 -17.86 -0.20
N LYS A 124 -4.24 -18.28 -0.61
CA LYS A 124 -4.50 -18.78 -1.97
C LYS A 124 -4.04 -17.76 -3.03
N ASN A 125 -3.47 -18.23 -4.11
CA ASN A 125 -2.98 -17.43 -5.24
C ASN A 125 -1.84 -16.45 -4.91
N THR A 126 -1.23 -16.51 -3.73
CA THR A 126 -0.03 -15.73 -3.42
C THR A 126 1.24 -16.53 -3.64
N GLU A 127 2.36 -15.84 -3.80
CA GLU A 127 3.67 -16.45 -3.75
C GLU A 127 4.11 -16.63 -2.29
N VAL A 128 4.71 -17.77 -2.01
CA VAL A 128 5.12 -18.17 -0.66
C VAL A 128 6.63 -18.32 -0.63
N PRO A 129 7.37 -17.53 0.15
CA PRO A 129 8.80 -17.67 0.26
C PRO A 129 9.17 -18.86 1.15
N VAL A 130 9.98 -19.77 0.63
CA VAL A 130 10.64 -20.81 1.38
C VAL A 130 12.12 -20.45 1.52
N GLU A 131 12.53 -20.07 2.71
CA GLU A 131 13.93 -19.77 2.95
C GLU A 131 14.75 -21.05 3.15
N PHE A 132 15.86 -21.14 2.42
CA PHE A 132 16.78 -22.24 2.52
C PHE A 132 18.23 -21.79 2.46
N ARG A 133 19.11 -22.62 2.95
CA ARG A 133 20.57 -22.44 2.85
C ARG A 133 21.18 -23.60 2.09
N VAL A 134 22.11 -23.29 1.22
CA VAL A 134 22.95 -24.27 0.51
C VAL A 134 24.10 -24.68 1.41
N ASN A 135 24.48 -25.95 1.39
CA ASN A 135 25.65 -26.47 2.07
C ASN A 135 26.70 -26.92 1.05
N PRO A 136 27.98 -26.51 1.26
CA PRO A 136 28.42 -25.48 2.20
C PRO A 136 27.92 -24.08 1.76
N SER A 137 27.86 -23.14 2.68
CA SER A 137 27.26 -21.78 2.42
C SER A 137 28.01 -21.01 1.35
N ASN A 138 29.26 -21.30 1.16
CA ASN A 138 30.12 -20.70 0.15
C ASN A 138 30.12 -21.45 -1.18
N ALA A 139 29.23 -22.43 -1.35
CA ALA A 139 29.05 -23.10 -2.63
C ALA A 139 28.46 -22.17 -3.67
N ILE A 140 28.88 -22.31 -4.91
CA ILE A 140 28.32 -21.59 -6.02
C ILE A 140 27.03 -22.27 -6.42
N PHE A 141 25.94 -21.58 -6.18
CA PHE A 141 24.61 -21.99 -6.56
C PHE A 141 24.13 -21.07 -7.68
N ASN A 142 24.24 -21.53 -8.92
CA ASN A 142 23.87 -20.75 -10.10
C ASN A 142 22.40 -21.01 -10.46
N TYR A 143 21.50 -20.15 -10.05
CA TYR A 143 20.06 -20.31 -10.32
C TYR A 143 19.63 -19.92 -11.73
N ASP A 144 20.47 -19.29 -12.55
CA ASP A 144 20.18 -19.11 -13.98
C ASP A 144 20.23 -20.45 -14.71
N VAL A 145 21.08 -21.37 -14.25
CA VAL A 145 21.11 -22.77 -14.71
C VAL A 145 19.86 -23.52 -14.20
N LEU A 146 19.33 -23.13 -13.02
CA LEU A 146 18.11 -23.70 -12.44
C LEU A 146 16.86 -23.30 -13.21
N SER A 147 16.80 -22.10 -13.81
CA SER A 147 15.62 -21.65 -14.56
C SER A 147 15.41 -22.40 -15.87
N GLU A 148 16.47 -22.91 -16.50
CA GLU A 148 16.39 -23.62 -17.78
C GLU A 148 16.46 -25.15 -17.67
N ASN A 149 17.20 -25.70 -16.70
CA ASN A 149 17.48 -27.13 -16.61
C ASN A 149 17.10 -27.78 -15.27
N CYS A 150 16.76 -27.01 -14.25
CA CYS A 150 16.37 -27.52 -12.94
C CYS A 150 14.86 -27.42 -12.76
N GLN A 151 14.16 -28.50 -13.00
CA GLN A 151 12.79 -28.64 -12.52
C GLN A 151 12.86 -28.84 -11.00
N ILE A 152 12.35 -27.88 -10.24
CA ILE A 152 12.06 -28.12 -8.83
C ILE A 152 10.83 -29.01 -8.79
N HIS A 153 11.07 -30.24 -8.43
CA HIS A 153 10.00 -31.19 -8.18
C HIS A 153 9.56 -31.02 -6.73
N PHE A 154 8.38 -30.47 -6.54
CA PHE A 154 7.67 -30.65 -5.29
C PHE A 154 7.02 -32.02 -5.29
N ASP A 155 7.66 -32.98 -4.66
CA ASP A 155 6.97 -34.17 -4.22
C ASP A 155 6.11 -33.80 -3.01
N MET A 156 4.86 -33.44 -3.23
CA MET A 156 3.91 -33.18 -2.17
C MET A 156 3.40 -34.51 -1.63
N VAL A 157 3.83 -34.85 -0.43
CA VAL A 157 3.33 -36.03 0.29
C VAL A 157 2.23 -35.57 1.23
N GLY A 158 0.99 -35.49 0.72
CA GLY A 158 -0.19 -35.29 1.56
C GLY A 158 -0.61 -36.60 2.20
N LYS A 159 -0.67 -36.68 3.53
CA LYS A 159 -1.35 -37.75 4.24
C LYS A 159 -2.80 -37.35 4.49
N VAL A 160 -3.69 -37.80 3.64
CA VAL A 160 -5.10 -37.91 3.98
C VAL A 160 -5.43 -39.40 3.92
N ASN A 161 -5.71 -40.00 5.08
CA ASN A 161 -6.16 -41.40 5.23
C ASN A 161 -5.35 -42.44 4.43
N THR A 162 -4.09 -42.66 4.81
CA THR A 162 -3.23 -43.75 4.31
C THR A 162 -2.85 -43.77 2.84
N TYR A 163 -3.22 -42.78 2.05
CA TYR A 163 -2.79 -42.66 0.66
C TYR A 163 -1.81 -41.48 0.48
N SER A 164 -0.65 -41.77 -0.13
CA SER A 164 0.30 -40.75 -0.58
C SER A 164 -0.14 -40.22 -1.93
N TYR A 165 -0.46 -38.94 -2.01
CA TYR A 165 -0.69 -38.28 -3.29
C TYR A 165 0.60 -37.58 -3.72
N VAL A 166 1.13 -37.98 -4.86
CA VAL A 166 2.13 -37.20 -5.58
C VAL A 166 1.35 -36.18 -6.38
N THR A 167 1.45 -34.91 -6.01
CA THR A 167 0.75 -33.84 -6.75
C THR A 167 1.51 -33.49 -8.01
N LYS A 168 0.77 -33.22 -9.06
CA LYS A 168 1.36 -32.77 -10.31
C LYS A 168 1.96 -31.37 -10.14
N PRO A 169 3.11 -31.08 -10.77
CA PRO A 169 3.77 -29.77 -10.73
C PRO A 169 2.89 -28.59 -11.17
N GLU A 170 1.79 -28.89 -11.86
CA GLU A 170 0.79 -27.92 -12.37
C GLU A 170 0.07 -27.17 -11.26
N ASN A 171 -0.06 -27.77 -10.07
CA ASN A 171 -0.87 -27.23 -8.97
C ASN A 171 -0.06 -26.40 -7.96
N CYS A 172 1.24 -26.65 -7.89
CA CYS A 172 2.15 -25.88 -7.06
C CYS A 172 3.49 -25.75 -7.80
N ARG A 173 3.85 -24.57 -8.19
CA ARG A 173 5.06 -24.33 -8.97
C ARG A 173 6.02 -23.39 -8.29
N LEU A 174 7.30 -23.63 -8.51
CA LEU A 174 8.31 -22.64 -8.25
C LEU A 174 8.20 -21.53 -9.29
N THR A 175 8.16 -20.28 -8.82
CA THR A 175 8.10 -19.11 -9.69
C THR A 175 9.47 -18.47 -9.87
N ARG A 176 10.26 -18.38 -8.81
CA ARG A 176 11.61 -17.82 -8.83
C ARG A 176 12.43 -18.23 -7.60
N ILE A 177 13.74 -18.02 -7.68
CA ILE A 177 14.67 -18.09 -6.54
C ILE A 177 15.43 -16.78 -6.46
N GLU A 178 15.60 -16.27 -5.25
CA GLU A 178 16.34 -15.02 -4.99
C GLU A 178 17.34 -15.21 -3.87
N GLN A 179 18.46 -14.47 -3.90
CA GLN A 179 19.37 -14.41 -2.77
C GLN A 179 18.81 -13.56 -1.65
N VAL A 180 18.95 -14.03 -0.40
CA VAL A 180 18.54 -13.27 0.77
C VAL A 180 19.51 -12.11 1.01
N LYS A 181 18.99 -10.90 1.17
CA LYS A 181 19.74 -9.73 1.62
C LYS A 181 19.48 -9.48 3.11
N GLY A 182 20.49 -9.04 3.84
CA GLY A 182 20.34 -8.56 5.21
C GLY A 182 19.75 -7.15 5.26
N ASP A 183 19.46 -6.69 6.47
CA ASP A 183 18.93 -5.33 6.72
C ASP A 183 19.90 -4.22 6.29
N ASP A 184 21.18 -4.55 6.18
CA ASP A 184 22.22 -3.67 5.65
C ASP A 184 22.33 -3.69 4.11
N GLY A 185 21.42 -4.40 3.42
CA GLY A 185 21.38 -4.59 1.97
C GLY A 185 22.41 -5.57 1.42
N LYS A 186 23.27 -6.18 2.28
CA LYS A 186 24.28 -7.13 1.85
C LYS A 186 23.69 -8.52 1.68
N ILE A 187 24.20 -9.23 0.68
CA ILE A 187 23.82 -10.62 0.42
C ILE A 187 24.25 -11.50 1.58
N LYS A 188 23.34 -12.32 2.08
CA LYS A 188 23.64 -13.39 3.04
C LYS A 188 24.16 -14.59 2.27
N GLU A 189 25.43 -14.92 2.49
CA GLU A 189 26.12 -15.98 1.75
C GLU A 189 25.41 -17.34 1.89
N GLY A 190 25.10 -17.96 0.75
CA GLY A 190 24.46 -19.27 0.68
C GLY A 190 23.00 -19.31 1.11
N GLN A 191 22.35 -18.18 1.39
CA GLN A 191 20.93 -18.11 1.76
C GLN A 191 20.07 -17.63 0.59
N TYR A 192 18.98 -18.35 0.38
CA TYR A 192 18.07 -18.13 -0.74
C TYR A 192 16.61 -18.20 -0.30
N LYS A 193 15.73 -17.57 -1.08
CA LYS A 193 14.28 -17.73 -1.04
C LYS A 193 13.81 -18.39 -2.33
N ALA A 194 13.15 -19.53 -2.21
CA ALA A 194 12.40 -20.14 -3.29
C ALA A 194 10.94 -19.73 -3.17
N TYR A 195 10.39 -19.10 -4.19
CA TYR A 195 9.00 -18.66 -4.19
C TYR A 195 8.11 -19.71 -4.85
N ILE A 196 7.09 -20.12 -4.12
CA ILE A 196 6.15 -21.15 -4.52
C ILE A 196 4.78 -20.51 -4.70
N ARG A 197 4.08 -20.88 -5.76
CA ARG A 197 2.70 -20.48 -5.99
C ARG A 197 1.78 -21.69 -5.99
N ASP A 198 0.77 -21.67 -5.12
CA ASP A 198 -0.34 -22.61 -5.12
C ASP A 198 -1.42 -22.07 -6.08
N ASN A 199 -1.78 -22.87 -7.09
CA ASN A 199 -2.84 -22.52 -8.05
C ASN A 199 -4.25 -22.73 -7.49
N GLY A 200 -4.38 -23.13 -6.22
CA GLY A 200 -5.67 -23.29 -5.54
C GLY A 200 -6.45 -24.54 -5.89
N GLU A 201 -5.83 -25.48 -6.63
CA GLU A 201 -6.48 -26.74 -7.04
C GLU A 201 -6.38 -27.85 -5.99
N PHE A 202 -5.81 -27.54 -4.80
CA PHE A 202 -5.71 -28.51 -3.71
C PHE A 202 -6.95 -28.49 -2.83
N ASP A 203 -7.53 -29.69 -2.62
CA ASP A 203 -8.59 -29.89 -1.61
C ASP A 203 -8.06 -29.87 -0.17
N ALA A 204 -6.74 -30.04 0.01
CA ALA A 204 -6.12 -30.07 1.34
C ALA A 204 -5.61 -28.68 1.74
N TYR A 205 -5.98 -28.25 2.96
CA TYR A 205 -5.49 -26.99 3.55
C TYR A 205 -4.07 -27.14 4.14
N LYS A 206 -3.63 -28.35 4.49
CA LYS A 206 -2.34 -28.61 5.09
C LYS A 206 -1.67 -29.82 4.43
N TYR A 207 -0.41 -29.66 4.04
CA TYR A 207 0.37 -30.71 3.42
C TYR A 207 1.85 -30.59 3.78
N THR A 208 2.55 -31.70 3.68
CA THR A 208 4.00 -31.79 3.89
C THR A 208 4.69 -32.04 2.57
N THR A 209 5.73 -31.28 2.28
CA THR A 209 6.51 -31.38 1.05
C THR A 209 8.00 -31.30 1.33
N ALA A 210 8.84 -31.56 0.33
CA ALA A 210 10.26 -31.29 0.37
C ALA A 210 10.67 -30.47 -0.84
N LEU A 211 11.60 -29.53 -0.64
CA LEU A 211 12.22 -28.79 -1.73
C LEU A 211 13.30 -29.66 -2.33
N VAL A 212 13.16 -29.99 -3.61
CA VAL A 212 14.15 -30.77 -4.36
C VAL A 212 14.74 -29.88 -5.45
N LEU A 213 16.04 -29.64 -5.38
CA LEU A 213 16.75 -28.79 -6.33
C LEU A 213 17.71 -29.67 -7.16
N SER A 214 17.64 -29.55 -8.46
CA SER A 214 18.65 -30.13 -9.34
C SER A 214 19.80 -29.14 -9.53
N THR A 215 21.03 -29.63 -9.43
CA THR A 215 22.25 -28.84 -9.65
C THR A 215 23.30 -29.68 -10.34
N ILE A 216 24.40 -29.06 -10.74
CA ILE A 216 25.52 -29.75 -11.40
C ILE A 216 26.61 -29.98 -10.37
N ASP A 217 27.17 -31.18 -10.35
CA ASP A 217 28.35 -31.52 -9.54
C ASP A 217 29.67 -31.10 -10.23
N LYS A 218 30.79 -31.43 -9.58
CA LYS A 218 32.13 -31.13 -10.09
C LYS A 218 32.50 -31.83 -11.42
N ASN A 219 31.76 -32.87 -11.82
CA ASN A 219 31.97 -33.60 -13.06
C ASN A 219 31.06 -33.09 -14.19
N GLY A 220 30.15 -32.16 -13.88
CA GLY A 220 29.11 -31.72 -14.81
C GLY A 220 27.87 -32.61 -14.80
N ASP A 221 27.77 -33.56 -13.87
CA ASP A 221 26.61 -34.44 -13.74
C ASP A 221 25.49 -33.77 -12.94
N ASN A 222 24.25 -33.96 -13.39
CA ASN A 222 23.07 -33.46 -12.64
C ASN A 222 22.89 -34.28 -11.35
N ILE A 223 22.87 -33.60 -10.23
CA ILE A 223 22.56 -34.15 -8.91
C ILE A 223 21.30 -33.51 -8.33
N LEU A 224 20.57 -34.28 -7.51
CA LEU A 224 19.40 -33.78 -6.79
C LEU A 224 19.77 -33.48 -5.34
N LEU A 225 19.49 -32.26 -4.91
CA LEU A 225 19.59 -31.83 -3.53
C LEU A 225 18.19 -31.80 -2.93
N SER A 226 17.92 -32.62 -1.93
CA SER A 226 16.64 -32.69 -1.24
C SER A 226 16.72 -32.03 0.14
N SER A 227 15.71 -31.30 0.49
CA SER A 227 15.54 -30.71 1.83
C SER A 227 14.90 -31.71 2.81
N SER A 228 14.89 -31.32 4.10
CA SER A 228 13.95 -31.86 5.07
C SER A 228 12.50 -31.48 4.70
N ALA A 229 11.55 -32.16 5.33
CA ALA A 229 10.14 -31.90 5.12
C ALA A 229 9.75 -30.47 5.56
N ILE A 230 8.88 -29.85 4.76
CA ILE A 230 8.29 -28.53 4.99
C ILE A 230 6.79 -28.73 5.17
N SER A 231 6.21 -28.11 6.19
CA SER A 231 4.75 -28.05 6.37
C SER A 231 4.22 -26.79 5.71
N LEU A 232 3.32 -26.95 4.75
CA LEU A 232 2.61 -25.86 4.08
C LEU A 232 1.14 -25.90 4.52
N GLU A 233 0.62 -24.77 4.99
CA GLU A 233 -0.76 -24.63 5.40
C GLU A 233 -1.40 -23.47 4.67
N ARG A 234 -2.35 -23.76 3.78
CA ARG A 234 -3.14 -22.73 3.13
C ARG A 234 -4.18 -22.19 4.12
N LYS A 235 -4.19 -20.89 4.33
CA LYS A 235 -5.22 -20.21 5.12
C LYS A 235 -6.58 -20.40 4.47
N LYS A 236 -7.63 -20.37 5.27
CA LYS A 236 -9.02 -20.42 4.77
C LYS A 236 -9.23 -19.34 3.73
N ASP A 237 -9.96 -19.66 2.66
CA ASP A 237 -10.34 -18.70 1.63
C ASP A 237 -11.32 -17.68 2.21
N THR A 238 -10.94 -16.42 2.19
CA THR A 238 -11.76 -15.32 2.73
C THR A 238 -12.80 -14.82 1.74
N ALA A 239 -12.73 -15.27 0.49
CA ALA A 239 -13.55 -14.77 -0.62
C ALA A 239 -13.44 -13.23 -0.83
N LEU A 240 -12.34 -12.63 -0.37
CA LEU A 240 -12.01 -11.22 -0.55
C LEU A 240 -10.88 -11.07 -1.59
N PRO A 241 -10.85 -9.95 -2.33
CA PRO A 241 -9.71 -9.61 -3.18
C PRO A 241 -8.41 -9.57 -2.36
N VAL A 242 -7.31 -9.97 -3.01
CA VAL A 242 -5.98 -9.99 -2.37
C VAL A 242 -5.10 -8.93 -3.01
N VAL A 243 -4.60 -8.02 -2.19
CA VAL A 243 -3.65 -6.96 -2.57
C VAL A 243 -2.26 -7.38 -2.12
N VAL A 244 -1.37 -7.60 -3.08
CA VAL A 244 0.04 -7.91 -2.81
C VAL A 244 0.88 -6.71 -3.15
N ILE A 245 1.70 -6.25 -2.20
CA ILE A 245 2.58 -5.10 -2.34
C ILE A 245 4.00 -5.53 -1.99
N ASN A 246 4.93 -5.37 -2.91
CA ASN A 246 6.34 -5.64 -2.71
C ASN A 246 7.12 -4.34 -2.86
N THR A 247 7.65 -3.84 -1.77
CA THR A 247 8.48 -2.63 -1.78
C THR A 247 9.84 -2.90 -2.41
N GLU A 248 10.42 -1.89 -3.01
CA GLU A 248 11.74 -2.01 -3.60
C GLU A 248 12.77 -2.47 -2.54
N ASN A 249 13.50 -3.55 -2.85
CA ASN A 249 14.46 -4.21 -1.95
C ASN A 249 13.85 -4.66 -0.60
N ASN A 250 12.56 -4.95 -0.55
CA ASN A 250 11.82 -5.28 0.69
C ASN A 250 11.96 -4.20 1.78
N ALA A 251 12.07 -2.93 1.37
CA ALA A 251 12.22 -1.81 2.28
C ALA A 251 11.05 -1.72 3.27
N GLU A 252 11.36 -1.58 4.55
CA GLU A 252 10.37 -1.39 5.61
C GLU A 252 9.74 0.00 5.54
N ILE A 253 8.43 0.09 5.75
CA ILE A 253 7.70 1.36 5.82
C ILE A 253 7.79 1.89 7.25
N LYS A 254 8.63 2.89 7.48
CA LYS A 254 8.99 3.38 8.82
C LYS A 254 8.25 4.62 9.27
N ASP A 255 7.73 5.41 8.36
CA ASP A 255 7.13 6.72 8.64
C ASP A 255 5.97 7.07 7.69
N LYS A 256 5.43 8.27 7.88
CA LYS A 256 4.30 8.83 7.10
C LYS A 256 4.73 9.83 6.02
N GLU A 257 5.99 10.21 5.99
CA GLU A 257 6.54 11.25 5.13
C GLU A 257 7.13 10.66 3.84
N ASN A 258 7.92 9.58 3.98
CA ASN A 258 8.70 9.03 2.88
C ASN A 258 7.92 8.01 2.06
N TRP A 259 7.76 8.30 0.77
CA TRP A 259 7.18 7.36 -0.19
C TRP A 259 8.21 6.31 -0.61
N ILE A 260 7.85 5.04 -0.53
CA ILE A 260 8.66 3.90 -0.96
C ILE A 260 8.07 3.33 -2.23
N SER A 261 8.88 3.17 -3.26
CA SER A 261 8.47 2.53 -4.51
C SER A 261 8.14 1.06 -4.28
N ALA A 262 7.09 0.57 -4.95
CA ALA A 262 6.63 -0.80 -4.81
C ALA A 262 5.98 -1.31 -6.11
N GLN A 263 5.96 -2.63 -6.28
CA GLN A 263 5.08 -3.31 -7.21
C GLN A 263 3.81 -3.73 -6.48
N MET A 264 2.67 -3.53 -7.11
CA MET A 264 1.38 -3.93 -6.54
C MET A 264 0.59 -4.76 -7.54
N THR A 265 0.07 -5.88 -7.05
CA THR A 265 -0.91 -6.69 -7.78
C THR A 265 -2.17 -6.85 -6.95
N ILE A 266 -3.31 -6.92 -7.61
CA ILE A 266 -4.60 -7.21 -6.98
C ILE A 266 -5.25 -8.38 -7.73
N ASP A 267 -5.51 -9.45 -7.00
CA ASP A 267 -6.40 -10.52 -7.48
C ASP A 267 -7.84 -10.13 -7.13
N GLY A 268 -8.63 -9.81 -8.13
CA GLY A 268 -10.04 -9.43 -7.99
C GLY A 268 -10.97 -10.62 -7.73
N ILE A 269 -10.42 -11.84 -7.61
CA ILE A 269 -11.11 -13.12 -7.32
C ILE A 269 -12.30 -13.39 -8.27
N GLY A 270 -12.23 -12.91 -9.51
CA GLY A 270 -13.30 -13.03 -10.50
C GLY A 270 -14.53 -12.15 -10.23
N LYS A 271 -14.55 -11.38 -9.13
CA LYS A 271 -15.58 -10.36 -8.84
C LYS A 271 -15.23 -9.02 -9.45
N PHE A 272 -13.94 -8.71 -9.52
CA PHE A 272 -13.38 -7.48 -10.07
C PHE A 272 -12.25 -7.82 -11.03
N ASP A 273 -11.91 -6.86 -11.89
CA ASP A 273 -10.73 -6.97 -12.74
C ASP A 273 -9.45 -7.02 -11.89
N ASN A 274 -8.50 -7.82 -12.32
CA ASN A 274 -7.18 -7.87 -11.70
C ASN A 274 -6.40 -6.59 -12.02
N TYR A 275 -5.53 -6.19 -11.11
CA TYR A 275 -4.63 -5.05 -11.30
C TYR A 275 -3.17 -5.47 -11.13
N GLU A 276 -2.30 -4.93 -11.96
CA GLU A 276 -0.84 -5.02 -11.82
C GLU A 276 -0.22 -3.67 -12.21
N GLY A 277 0.67 -3.15 -11.38
CA GLY A 277 1.34 -1.89 -11.67
C GLY A 277 2.28 -1.43 -10.57
N THR A 278 3.01 -0.35 -10.90
CA THR A 278 3.88 0.34 -9.94
C THR A 278 3.09 1.30 -9.07
N THR A 279 3.47 1.38 -7.82
CA THR A 279 2.90 2.28 -6.82
C THR A 279 3.98 2.79 -5.89
N SER A 280 3.68 3.85 -5.18
CA SER A 280 4.42 4.23 -3.97
C SER A 280 3.54 4.02 -2.75
N ILE A 281 4.14 3.59 -1.66
CA ILE A 281 3.47 3.32 -0.38
C ILE A 281 4.16 4.07 0.76
N ARG A 282 3.40 4.56 1.71
CA ARG A 282 3.90 5.12 2.98
C ARG A 282 2.91 4.89 4.10
N GLY A 283 3.33 5.10 5.33
CA GLY A 283 2.43 5.16 6.47
C GLY A 283 1.42 6.31 6.39
N ARG A 284 0.31 6.22 7.13
CA ARG A 284 -0.68 7.28 7.26
C ARG A 284 -1.36 7.26 8.64
N GLY A 285 -2.19 8.27 8.88
CA GLY A 285 -2.98 8.44 10.10
C GLY A 285 -2.16 9.11 11.22
N ASN A 286 -2.85 9.61 12.22
CA ASN A 286 -2.24 10.24 13.40
C ASN A 286 -2.09 9.20 14.51
N SER A 287 -3.10 9.00 15.34
CA SER A 287 -3.09 7.97 16.38
C SER A 287 -2.97 6.54 15.81
N THR A 288 -3.62 6.27 14.68
CA THR A 288 -3.66 4.94 14.05
C THR A 288 -2.30 4.44 13.57
N TRP A 289 -1.36 5.33 13.25
CA TRP A 289 0.02 4.95 12.95
C TRP A 289 0.76 4.40 14.18
N GLY A 290 0.33 4.75 15.38
CA GLY A 290 0.89 4.22 16.63
C GLY A 290 0.49 2.78 16.95
N TYR A 291 -0.54 2.22 16.31
CA TYR A 291 -1.01 0.87 16.59
C TYR A 291 -0.17 -0.22 15.91
N PRO A 292 -0.22 -1.48 16.39
CA PRO A 292 0.51 -2.60 15.79
C PRO A 292 0.21 -2.79 14.30
N LYS A 293 -1.07 -2.84 13.92
CA LYS A 293 -1.53 -2.94 12.55
C LYS A 293 -1.57 -1.56 11.90
N LYS A 294 -0.72 -1.32 10.92
CA LYS A 294 -0.48 0.00 10.33
C LYS A 294 -1.41 0.28 9.16
N PRO A 295 -2.00 1.48 9.08
CA PRO A 295 -2.67 1.95 7.86
C PRO A 295 -1.66 2.54 6.87
N PHE A 296 -1.98 2.45 5.56
CA PHE A 296 -1.09 2.91 4.50
C PHE A 296 -1.79 3.84 3.51
N ALA A 297 -1.01 4.73 2.91
CA ALA A 297 -1.39 5.51 1.75
C ALA A 297 -0.69 4.96 0.51
N LEU A 298 -1.42 4.88 -0.60
CA LEU A 298 -0.93 4.42 -1.88
C LEU A 298 -0.99 5.55 -2.92
N LYS A 299 0.02 5.59 -3.79
CA LYS A 299 0.08 6.51 -4.93
C LYS A 299 0.50 5.74 -6.17
N LEU A 300 -0.46 5.38 -7.02
CA LEU A 300 -0.19 4.70 -8.28
C LEU A 300 0.57 5.62 -9.24
N ASP A 301 1.45 5.08 -10.03
CA ASP A 301 2.16 5.84 -11.06
C ASP A 301 1.19 6.29 -12.17
N THR A 302 0.20 5.47 -12.49
CA THR A 302 -0.84 5.76 -13.48
C THR A 302 -2.22 5.74 -12.81
N LYS A 303 -3.12 6.67 -13.20
CA LYS A 303 -4.53 6.61 -12.78
C LYS A 303 -5.12 5.27 -13.24
N SER A 304 -5.69 4.50 -12.33
CA SER A 304 -6.29 3.20 -12.62
C SER A 304 -7.56 2.97 -11.82
N GLU A 305 -8.48 2.24 -12.40
CA GLU A 305 -9.63 1.68 -11.69
C GLU A 305 -9.15 0.57 -10.76
N ILE A 306 -9.62 0.56 -9.53
CA ILE A 306 -9.27 -0.45 -8.53
C ILE A 306 -10.55 -1.02 -7.95
N LEU A 307 -10.75 -2.34 -8.12
CA LEU A 307 -11.89 -3.09 -7.56
C LEU A 307 -13.25 -2.42 -7.87
N GLY A 308 -13.46 -2.01 -9.12
CA GLY A 308 -14.69 -1.36 -9.59
C GLY A 308 -14.88 0.10 -9.13
N MET A 309 -13.88 0.68 -8.46
CA MET A 309 -13.89 2.09 -8.10
C MET A 309 -13.25 2.94 -9.19
N PRO A 310 -13.76 4.16 -9.48
CA PRO A 310 -13.28 5.02 -10.56
C PRO A 310 -11.79 5.32 -10.51
N SER A 311 -11.22 5.47 -11.69
CA SER A 311 -9.78 5.64 -11.92
C SER A 311 -9.18 6.82 -11.16
N HIS A 312 -8.18 6.55 -10.33
CA HIS A 312 -7.41 7.57 -9.62
C HIS A 312 -6.01 7.06 -9.23
N LYS A 313 -5.11 7.98 -8.82
CA LYS A 313 -3.78 7.61 -8.32
C LYS A 313 -3.72 7.37 -6.81
N ARG A 314 -4.56 8.04 -6.02
CA ARG A 314 -4.49 8.07 -4.56
C ARG A 314 -5.50 7.13 -3.92
N TRP A 315 -5.02 6.20 -3.13
CA TRP A 315 -5.81 5.20 -2.41
C TRP A 315 -5.34 5.08 -0.97
N VAL A 316 -6.16 4.48 -0.13
CA VAL A 316 -5.87 4.28 1.29
C VAL A 316 -6.20 2.85 1.70
N LEU A 317 -5.32 2.23 2.45
CA LEU A 317 -5.55 0.98 3.16
C LEU A 317 -5.82 1.32 4.63
N LEU A 318 -7.09 1.35 5.02
CA LEU A 318 -7.49 1.53 6.42
C LEU A 318 -7.33 0.20 7.16
N ALA A 319 -6.57 0.22 8.25
CA ALA A 319 -6.25 -0.97 9.03
C ALA A 319 -7.42 -1.45 9.91
N ASN A 320 -8.34 -0.56 10.28
CA ASN A 320 -9.47 -0.79 11.18
C ASN A 320 -9.05 -1.55 12.46
N TYR A 321 -7.82 -1.27 12.99
CA TYR A 321 -7.24 -2.03 14.11
C TYR A 321 -8.10 -1.95 15.37
N MET A 322 -8.65 -0.77 15.66
CA MET A 322 -9.45 -0.53 16.86
C MET A 322 -10.94 -0.86 16.66
N ASP A 323 -11.32 -1.30 15.48
CA ASP A 323 -12.68 -1.68 15.15
C ASP A 323 -12.85 -3.19 15.15
N ARG A 324 -13.41 -3.75 16.23
CA ARG A 324 -13.67 -5.18 16.35
C ARG A 324 -14.60 -5.71 15.25
N THR A 325 -15.47 -4.83 14.73
CA THR A 325 -16.40 -5.18 13.66
C THR A 325 -15.77 -5.08 12.27
N LEU A 326 -14.63 -4.41 12.12
CA LEU A 326 -13.94 -4.07 10.86
C LEU A 326 -14.75 -3.18 9.90
N ILE A 327 -16.03 -2.90 10.16
CA ILE A 327 -16.97 -2.31 9.19
C ILE A 327 -17.47 -0.90 9.53
N ARG A 328 -17.06 -0.29 10.66
CA ARG A 328 -17.58 1.03 11.06
C ARG A 328 -17.42 2.10 10.00
N ASN A 329 -16.23 2.22 9.41
CA ASN A 329 -15.98 3.14 8.29
C ASN A 329 -16.89 2.82 7.10
N HIS A 330 -16.98 1.55 6.70
CA HIS A 330 -17.84 1.11 5.59
C HIS A 330 -19.30 1.49 5.82
N ILE A 331 -19.86 1.13 6.97
CA ILE A 331 -21.27 1.41 7.29
C ILE A 331 -21.55 2.91 7.40
N ALA A 332 -20.62 3.69 7.95
CA ALA A 332 -20.75 5.15 7.99
C ALA A 332 -20.78 5.75 6.57
N PHE A 333 -19.96 5.24 5.67
CA PHE A 333 -19.99 5.66 4.26
C PHE A 333 -21.29 5.23 3.55
N GLU A 334 -21.82 4.04 3.85
CA GLU A 334 -23.13 3.61 3.31
C GLU A 334 -24.27 4.51 3.84
N ILE A 335 -24.24 4.92 5.12
CA ILE A 335 -25.17 5.91 5.67
C ILE A 335 -25.04 7.24 4.94
N ALA A 336 -23.82 7.72 4.73
CA ALA A 336 -23.59 9.00 4.05
C ALA A 336 -24.05 8.99 2.58
N LYS A 337 -23.90 7.86 1.88
CA LYS A 337 -24.41 7.70 0.49
C LYS A 337 -25.94 7.77 0.36
N ILE A 338 -26.66 7.52 1.46
CA ILE A 338 -28.13 7.69 1.49
C ILE A 338 -28.53 9.14 1.49
N THR A 339 -27.69 10.03 2.01
CA THR A 339 -27.90 11.49 2.01
C THR A 339 -27.61 12.10 0.63
N ASP A 340 -27.83 13.41 0.50
CA ASP A 340 -27.47 14.14 -0.72
C ASP A 340 -26.06 14.77 -0.61
N LEU A 341 -25.17 14.28 0.23
CA LEU A 341 -23.75 14.65 0.18
C LEU A 341 -23.18 14.31 -1.20
N GLU A 342 -22.55 15.28 -1.85
CA GLU A 342 -22.17 15.16 -3.27
C GLU A 342 -21.20 14.01 -3.55
N TRP A 343 -20.36 13.68 -2.58
CA TRP A 343 -19.45 12.55 -2.67
C TRP A 343 -19.18 11.95 -1.29
N THR A 344 -19.08 10.64 -1.28
CA THR A 344 -18.68 9.83 -0.13
C THR A 344 -17.67 8.79 -0.58
N PRO A 345 -16.58 8.53 0.18
CA PRO A 345 -15.59 7.53 -0.19
C PRO A 345 -16.20 6.15 -0.45
N ARG A 346 -15.77 5.52 -1.53
CA ARG A 346 -16.06 4.11 -1.84
C ARG A 346 -14.89 3.27 -1.39
N GLY A 347 -15.14 2.02 -1.06
CA GLY A 347 -14.09 1.09 -0.66
C GLY A 347 -14.51 -0.35 -0.77
N GLN A 348 -13.52 -1.24 -0.71
CA GLN A 348 -13.68 -2.69 -0.71
C GLN A 348 -12.83 -3.31 0.39
N PHE A 349 -13.35 -4.35 1.04
CA PHE A 349 -12.55 -5.16 1.94
C PHE A 349 -11.60 -6.04 1.15
N VAL A 350 -10.37 -6.10 1.60
CA VAL A 350 -9.29 -6.83 0.94
C VAL A 350 -8.40 -7.54 1.97
N GLU A 351 -7.75 -8.60 1.56
CA GLU A 351 -6.60 -9.14 2.27
C GLU A 351 -5.33 -8.47 1.75
N VAL A 352 -4.42 -8.09 2.64
CA VAL A 352 -3.17 -7.43 2.25
C VAL A 352 -1.98 -8.32 2.56
N VAL A 353 -1.11 -8.49 1.57
CA VAL A 353 0.21 -9.10 1.70
C VAL A 353 1.25 -8.04 1.38
N LEU A 354 2.11 -7.73 2.32
CA LEU A 354 3.20 -6.75 2.19
C LEU A 354 4.55 -7.45 2.37
N ASN A 355 5.41 -7.41 1.35
CA ASN A 355 6.72 -8.04 1.39
C ASN A 355 6.64 -9.51 1.89
N ASP A 356 5.80 -10.30 1.24
CA ASP A 356 5.53 -11.70 1.55
C ASP A 356 4.81 -11.96 2.90
N VAL A 357 4.50 -10.92 3.69
CA VAL A 357 3.83 -11.06 4.98
C VAL A 357 2.35 -10.73 4.84
N HIS A 358 1.48 -11.69 5.16
CA HIS A 358 0.03 -11.45 5.21
C HIS A 358 -0.32 -10.58 6.43
N LEU A 359 -0.91 -9.42 6.17
CA LEU A 359 -1.28 -8.43 7.17
C LEU A 359 -2.77 -8.48 7.58
N GLY A 360 -3.57 -9.36 6.97
CA GLY A 360 -4.99 -9.52 7.28
C GLY A 360 -5.90 -8.58 6.51
N ASN A 361 -7.10 -8.39 7.06
CA ASN A 361 -8.16 -7.58 6.50
C ASN A 361 -7.84 -6.09 6.50
N TYR A 362 -8.05 -5.42 5.38
CA TYR A 362 -8.01 -3.97 5.24
C TYR A 362 -9.23 -3.48 4.48
N TYR A 363 -9.59 -2.22 4.68
CA TYR A 363 -10.56 -1.54 3.83
C TYR A 363 -9.78 -0.65 2.85
N LEU A 364 -9.67 -1.10 1.59
CA LEU A 364 -9.07 -0.33 0.51
C LEU A 364 -10.10 0.67 0.01
N CYS A 365 -9.86 1.95 0.20
CA CYS A 365 -10.82 2.98 -0.16
C CYS A 365 -10.18 4.18 -0.86
N GLU A 366 -11.04 5.00 -1.43
CA GLU A 366 -10.68 6.26 -2.04
C GLU A 366 -10.12 7.25 -1.02
N HIS A 367 -9.02 7.91 -1.36
CA HIS A 367 -8.51 9.03 -0.57
C HIS A 367 -9.27 10.32 -0.92
N ILE A 368 -9.58 11.14 0.07
CA ILE A 368 -10.20 12.44 -0.14
C ILE A 368 -9.23 13.31 -0.96
N LYS A 369 -9.65 13.66 -2.18
CA LYS A 369 -8.91 14.52 -3.12
C LYS A 369 -9.89 15.21 -4.06
N ILE A 370 -9.48 16.32 -4.65
CA ILE A 370 -10.22 16.97 -5.74
C ILE A 370 -10.06 16.11 -7.00
N ASP A 371 -11.17 15.65 -7.55
CA ASP A 371 -11.24 14.91 -8.82
C ASP A 371 -12.71 14.83 -9.25
N GLU A 372 -12.96 14.70 -10.55
CA GLU A 372 -14.32 14.59 -11.10
C GLU A 372 -15.16 13.46 -10.50
N ASN A 373 -14.51 12.38 -10.06
CA ASN A 373 -15.13 11.21 -9.43
C ASN A 373 -15.06 11.22 -7.90
N ARG A 374 -14.55 12.28 -7.29
CA ARG A 374 -14.41 12.45 -5.83
C ARG A 374 -15.01 13.78 -5.37
N VAL A 375 -14.25 14.63 -4.69
CA VAL A 375 -14.70 16.00 -4.41
C VAL A 375 -14.62 16.78 -5.71
N ASN A 376 -15.77 16.87 -6.40
CA ASN A 376 -15.85 17.43 -7.75
C ASN A 376 -15.95 18.96 -7.70
N ILE A 377 -14.83 19.60 -7.44
CA ILE A 377 -14.66 21.06 -7.50
C ILE A 377 -13.49 21.39 -8.41
N VAL A 378 -13.42 22.63 -8.87
CA VAL A 378 -12.31 23.10 -9.70
C VAL A 378 -11.03 23.09 -8.89
N GLU A 379 -9.99 22.43 -9.38
CA GLU A 379 -8.65 22.45 -8.78
C GLU A 379 -8.05 23.87 -8.91
N MET A 380 -7.65 24.46 -7.79
CA MET A 380 -7.05 25.78 -7.74
C MET A 380 -5.59 25.76 -8.17
N LYS A 381 -5.20 26.74 -8.98
CA LYS A 381 -3.81 26.96 -9.42
C LYS A 381 -3.23 28.20 -8.73
N SER A 382 -1.91 28.26 -8.61
CA SER A 382 -1.22 29.45 -8.07
C SER A 382 -1.48 30.73 -8.86
N THR A 383 -1.93 30.64 -10.12
CA THR A 383 -2.28 31.76 -10.99
C THR A 383 -3.72 32.25 -10.82
N ASP A 384 -4.57 31.53 -10.08
CA ASP A 384 -6.00 31.82 -9.91
C ASP A 384 -6.18 32.90 -8.84
N LEU A 385 -5.95 34.18 -9.24
CA LEU A 385 -5.93 35.36 -8.36
C LEU A 385 -6.94 36.42 -8.74
N ASP A 386 -7.70 36.26 -9.83
CA ASP A 386 -8.78 37.14 -10.23
C ASP A 386 -10.03 36.94 -9.36
N GLU A 387 -11.01 37.89 -9.50
CA GLU A 387 -12.20 37.92 -8.65
C GLU A 387 -13.09 36.67 -8.73
N GLU A 388 -13.11 35.96 -9.85
CA GLU A 388 -13.91 34.76 -10.05
C GLU A 388 -13.13 33.49 -9.63
N SER A 389 -11.93 33.33 -10.15
CA SER A 389 -11.15 32.09 -9.96
C SER A 389 -10.73 31.88 -8.50
N ILE A 390 -10.51 32.96 -7.74
CA ILE A 390 -10.15 32.88 -6.33
C ILE A 390 -11.31 32.39 -5.43
N THR A 391 -12.56 32.39 -5.93
CA THR A 391 -13.74 32.10 -5.10
C THR A 391 -13.89 30.64 -4.71
N GLY A 392 -13.11 29.70 -5.27
CA GLY A 392 -13.25 28.28 -4.96
C GLY A 392 -12.12 27.43 -5.50
N GLY A 393 -12.15 26.16 -5.13
CA GLY A 393 -11.07 25.20 -5.29
C GLY A 393 -10.43 24.87 -3.94
N TYR A 394 -11.17 25.09 -2.85
CA TYR A 394 -10.71 24.86 -1.48
C TYR A 394 -11.31 23.58 -0.93
N LEU A 395 -10.45 22.68 -0.46
CA LEU A 395 -10.79 21.55 0.38
C LEU A 395 -10.05 21.72 1.72
N LEU A 396 -10.81 21.83 2.79
CA LEU A 396 -10.31 22.18 4.12
C LEU A 396 -10.69 21.09 5.13
N GLU A 397 -9.89 20.94 6.17
CA GLU A 397 -10.15 20.04 7.28
C GLU A 397 -10.12 20.83 8.60
N MET A 398 -11.14 20.65 9.41
CA MET A 398 -11.15 21.11 10.80
C MET A 398 -10.67 19.96 11.67
N ASP A 399 -9.47 20.12 12.25
CA ASP A 399 -8.87 19.10 13.10
C ASP A 399 -7.99 19.73 14.19
N THR A 400 -8.15 19.24 15.41
CA THR A 400 -7.40 19.71 16.58
C THR A 400 -5.93 19.29 16.60
N TYR A 401 -5.50 18.33 15.75
CA TYR A 401 -4.08 18.05 15.53
C TYR A 401 -3.36 19.26 14.95
N TYR A 402 -4.02 20.01 14.08
CA TYR A 402 -3.55 21.28 13.55
C TYR A 402 -2.10 21.22 13.03
N ASP A 403 -1.79 20.18 12.29
CA ASP A 403 -0.43 19.78 11.91
C ASP A 403 -0.03 20.18 10.48
N GLU A 404 -0.96 20.68 9.64
CA GLU A 404 -0.61 21.20 8.32
C GLU A 404 0.15 22.52 8.40
N VAL A 405 0.96 22.83 7.40
CA VAL A 405 1.71 24.09 7.29
C VAL A 405 0.76 25.27 7.11
N ASN A 406 -0.13 25.17 6.13
CA ASN A 406 -1.14 26.19 5.85
C ASN A 406 -2.39 25.93 6.70
N LYS A 407 -2.66 26.82 7.64
CA LYS A 407 -3.72 26.69 8.63
C LYS A 407 -4.08 28.02 9.23
N PHE A 408 -5.30 28.13 9.75
CA PHE A 408 -5.76 29.28 10.50
C PHE A 408 -6.82 28.87 11.53
N LYS A 409 -7.07 29.77 12.49
CA LYS A 409 -8.20 29.64 13.38
C LYS A 409 -9.28 30.65 13.02
N THR A 410 -10.56 30.23 13.11
CA THR A 410 -11.68 31.12 12.83
C THR A 410 -11.80 32.20 13.90
N ALA A 411 -12.35 33.36 13.50
CA ALA A 411 -12.31 34.58 14.32
C ALA A 411 -13.23 34.53 15.55
N ILE A 412 -14.35 33.83 15.51
CA ILE A 412 -15.36 33.82 16.59
C ILE A 412 -15.28 32.48 17.36
N CYS A 413 -15.25 31.35 16.64
CA CYS A 413 -15.30 30.05 17.27
C CYS A 413 -13.91 29.44 17.58
N ASP A 414 -12.82 30.07 17.15
CA ASP A 414 -11.43 29.58 17.29
C ASP A 414 -11.24 28.17 16.72
N LEU A 415 -12.01 27.80 15.68
CA LEU A 415 -11.94 26.48 15.05
C LEU A 415 -10.63 26.33 14.29
N PRO A 416 -9.92 25.21 14.48
CA PRO A 416 -8.68 24.91 13.76
C PRO A 416 -9.00 24.47 12.33
N VAL A 417 -8.65 25.25 11.33
CA VAL A 417 -8.86 24.99 9.91
C VAL A 417 -7.52 24.80 9.21
N MET A 418 -7.38 23.71 8.47
CA MET A 418 -6.19 23.34 7.70
C MET A 418 -6.53 23.18 6.23
N PHE A 419 -5.58 23.53 5.36
CA PHE A 419 -5.73 23.33 3.92
C PHE A 419 -5.32 21.89 3.55
N LYS A 420 -6.20 21.20 2.85
CA LYS A 420 -5.88 19.92 2.18
C LYS A 420 -5.70 20.11 0.68
N GLU A 421 -6.39 21.09 0.11
CA GLU A 421 -6.19 21.64 -1.23
C GLU A 421 -6.59 23.13 -1.21
N PRO A 422 -5.85 23.99 -1.92
CA PRO A 422 -4.63 23.68 -2.68
C PRO A 422 -3.47 23.25 -1.79
N GLU A 423 -2.57 22.41 -2.34
CA GLU A 423 -1.35 21.95 -1.64
C GLU A 423 -0.41 23.14 -1.33
N GLU A 424 0.54 22.95 -0.42
CA GLU A 424 1.39 23.99 0.14
C GLU A 424 2.14 24.82 -0.92
N ASP A 425 2.65 24.16 -1.95
CA ASP A 425 3.43 24.76 -3.05
C ASP A 425 2.57 25.53 -4.07
N VAL A 426 1.26 25.32 -4.05
CA VAL A 426 0.29 25.98 -4.94
C VAL A 426 -0.35 27.20 -4.28
N LEU A 427 -0.68 27.10 -2.98
CA LEU A 427 -1.46 28.11 -2.24
C LEU A 427 -0.75 29.47 -2.21
N GLN A 428 -1.45 30.53 -2.66
CA GLN A 428 -0.95 31.90 -2.63
C GLN A 428 -1.54 32.69 -1.46
N PRO A 429 -0.83 33.71 -0.93
CA PRO A 429 -1.33 34.52 0.19
C PRO A 429 -2.71 35.11 -0.04
N LYS A 430 -3.01 35.57 -1.25
CA LYS A 430 -4.32 36.14 -1.62
C LYS A 430 -5.43 35.09 -1.56
N GLN A 431 -5.15 33.85 -1.96
CA GLN A 431 -6.09 32.73 -1.88
C GLN A 431 -6.34 32.33 -0.43
N PHE A 432 -5.27 32.27 0.38
CA PHE A 432 -5.37 32.04 1.83
C PHE A 432 -6.26 33.09 2.50
N GLU A 433 -5.97 34.37 2.27
CA GLU A 433 -6.73 35.49 2.83
C GLU A 433 -8.20 35.45 2.39
N TYR A 434 -8.48 35.12 1.14
CA TYR A 434 -9.85 35.02 0.62
C TYR A 434 -10.68 34.00 1.42
N ILE A 435 -10.23 32.76 1.54
CA ILE A 435 -11.04 31.73 2.20
C ILE A 435 -11.14 31.95 3.72
N GLN A 436 -10.07 32.45 4.36
CA GLN A 436 -10.12 32.83 5.76
C GLN A 436 -11.15 33.95 6.01
N ASN A 437 -11.15 34.98 5.19
CA ASN A 437 -12.13 36.09 5.27
C ASN A 437 -13.55 35.60 4.99
N TYR A 438 -13.72 34.68 4.03
CA TYR A 438 -15.02 34.10 3.71
C TYR A 438 -15.62 33.35 4.92
N ILE A 439 -14.85 32.48 5.57
CA ILE A 439 -15.28 31.74 6.75
C ILE A 439 -15.51 32.67 7.94
N ASN A 440 -14.68 33.70 8.14
CA ASN A 440 -14.87 34.67 9.20
C ASN A 440 -16.13 35.51 8.97
N SER A 441 -16.45 35.88 7.72
CA SER A 441 -17.68 36.59 7.38
C SER A 441 -18.91 35.71 7.61
N PHE A 442 -18.83 34.44 7.29
CA PHE A 442 -19.86 33.46 7.65
C PHE A 442 -20.10 33.44 9.16
N GLU A 443 -19.04 33.33 9.98
CA GLU A 443 -19.19 33.36 11.43
C GLU A 443 -19.81 34.69 11.92
N GLN A 444 -19.40 35.84 11.37
CA GLN A 444 -19.99 37.14 11.72
C GLN A 444 -21.49 37.17 11.43
N ALA A 445 -21.91 36.67 10.27
CA ALA A 445 -23.33 36.59 9.91
C ALA A 445 -24.09 35.62 10.83
N LEU A 446 -23.51 34.45 11.14
CA LEU A 446 -24.12 33.41 11.98
C LEU A 446 -24.27 33.84 13.45
N TYR A 447 -23.33 34.65 13.97
CA TYR A 447 -23.31 35.09 15.38
C TYR A 447 -23.82 36.52 15.57
N SER A 448 -24.45 37.14 14.54
CA SER A 448 -25.15 38.43 14.68
C SER A 448 -26.37 38.29 15.58
N GLU A 449 -26.80 39.37 16.25
CA GLU A 449 -27.93 39.36 17.21
C GLU A 449 -29.24 38.88 16.58
N ASP A 450 -29.48 39.22 15.32
CA ASP A 450 -30.71 38.91 14.60
C ASP A 450 -30.52 37.84 13.50
N PHE A 451 -29.47 37.03 13.61
CA PHE A 451 -29.07 36.04 12.59
C PHE A 451 -30.20 35.10 12.15
N ALA A 452 -31.03 34.63 13.08
CA ALA A 452 -32.17 33.75 12.78
C ALA A 452 -33.31 34.45 12.05
N LYS A 453 -33.38 35.80 12.14
CA LYS A 453 -34.36 36.62 11.44
C LYS A 453 -33.85 37.03 10.04
N THR A 454 -32.63 37.50 9.96
CA THR A 454 -32.01 37.94 8.68
C THR A 454 -31.57 36.74 7.84
N ARG A 455 -31.10 35.68 8.48
CA ARG A 455 -30.55 34.50 7.84
C ARG A 455 -29.46 34.84 6.81
N GLU A 456 -28.70 35.88 7.03
CA GLU A 456 -27.61 36.29 6.13
C GLU A 456 -26.56 35.18 5.96
N TYR A 457 -26.34 34.36 7.00
CA TYR A 457 -25.41 33.24 6.98
C TYR A 457 -25.66 32.21 5.86
N VAL A 458 -26.90 32.06 5.36
CA VAL A 458 -27.23 31.12 4.26
C VAL A 458 -26.67 31.57 2.91
N SER A 459 -26.19 32.83 2.80
CA SER A 459 -25.46 33.28 1.62
C SER A 459 -24.01 32.78 1.57
N TYR A 460 -23.55 32.15 2.65
CA TYR A 460 -22.19 31.61 2.76
C TYR A 460 -22.14 30.06 2.75
N ILE A 461 -23.14 29.39 3.30
CA ILE A 461 -23.14 27.94 3.42
C ILE A 461 -24.33 27.27 2.73
N SER A 462 -24.11 26.03 2.25
CA SER A 462 -25.19 25.14 1.83
C SER A 462 -25.78 24.47 3.08
N ASP A 463 -26.85 25.01 3.64
CA ASP A 463 -27.47 24.48 4.87
C ASP A 463 -27.88 23.03 4.74
N THR A 464 -28.28 22.57 3.55
CA THR A 464 -28.61 21.16 3.29
C THR A 464 -27.42 20.22 3.46
N THR A 465 -26.22 20.57 2.99
CA THR A 465 -25.04 19.73 3.16
C THR A 465 -24.58 19.69 4.62
N PHE A 466 -24.73 20.80 5.34
CA PHE A 466 -24.48 20.85 6.78
C PHE A 466 -25.46 19.97 7.56
N VAL A 467 -26.74 19.98 7.19
CA VAL A 467 -27.73 19.08 7.80
C VAL A 467 -27.41 17.62 7.51
N ASP A 468 -27.07 17.26 6.28
CA ASP A 468 -26.77 15.89 5.90
C ASP A 468 -25.53 15.36 6.62
N TRP A 469 -24.47 16.17 6.67
CA TRP A 469 -23.27 15.82 7.43
C TRP A 469 -23.59 15.61 8.91
N TRP A 470 -24.37 16.51 9.51
CA TRP A 470 -24.81 16.39 10.90
C TRP A 470 -25.63 15.09 11.15
N ILE A 471 -26.55 14.75 10.24
CA ILE A 471 -27.35 13.52 10.33
C ILE A 471 -26.41 12.29 10.36
N VAL A 472 -25.40 12.25 9.51
CA VAL A 472 -24.42 11.14 9.49
C VAL A 472 -23.68 11.06 10.83
N MET A 473 -23.17 12.19 11.36
CA MET A 473 -22.46 12.21 12.64
C MET A 473 -23.37 11.76 13.80
N GLU A 474 -24.60 12.22 13.84
CA GLU A 474 -25.55 11.82 14.88
C GLU A 474 -25.94 10.34 14.78
N LEU A 475 -26.20 9.84 13.57
CA LEU A 475 -26.66 8.46 13.37
C LEU A 475 -25.56 7.45 13.66
N THR A 476 -24.32 7.75 13.28
CA THR A 476 -23.14 6.94 13.61
C THR A 476 -22.67 7.15 15.05
N HIS A 477 -23.24 8.14 15.76
CA HIS A 477 -22.76 8.62 17.05
C HIS A 477 -21.29 9.02 17.05
N ASN A 478 -20.85 9.71 16.04
CA ASN A 478 -19.48 10.24 15.98
C ASN A 478 -19.34 11.50 16.81
N HIS A 479 -18.83 11.38 18.05
CA HIS A 479 -18.66 12.52 18.95
C HIS A 479 -17.34 13.30 18.74
N GLU A 480 -16.47 12.86 17.86
CA GLU A 480 -15.24 13.57 17.52
C GLU A 480 -15.50 14.93 16.90
N ALA A 481 -16.68 15.13 16.30
CA ALA A 481 -17.14 16.46 15.85
C ALA A 481 -17.14 17.52 16.96
N LYS A 482 -17.27 17.16 18.26
CA LYS A 482 -17.20 18.10 19.41
C LYS A 482 -15.80 18.69 19.61
N HIS A 483 -14.80 17.93 19.31
CA HIS A 483 -13.40 18.35 19.27
C HIS A 483 -12.96 18.19 17.83
N PRO A 484 -13.29 19.14 16.93
CA PRO A 484 -13.32 18.85 15.51
C PRO A 484 -12.09 18.07 15.08
N ARG A 485 -12.32 16.85 14.58
CA ARG A 485 -11.32 15.97 13.99
C ARG A 485 -11.88 15.44 12.69
N SER A 486 -11.03 15.34 11.70
CA SER A 486 -11.38 14.81 10.38
C SER A 486 -12.70 15.34 9.83
N SER A 487 -13.00 16.61 10.14
CA SER A 487 -14.24 17.30 9.74
C SER A 487 -13.96 18.14 8.51
N TYR A 488 -14.39 17.66 7.35
CA TYR A 488 -14.09 18.32 6.07
C TYR A 488 -15.17 19.31 5.65
N ILE A 489 -14.72 20.38 5.00
CA ILE A 489 -15.55 21.37 4.30
C ILE A 489 -14.88 21.71 2.98
N TYR A 490 -15.66 22.06 1.96
CA TYR A 490 -15.11 22.44 0.66
C TYR A 490 -15.92 23.53 -0.02
N LYS A 491 -15.26 24.29 -0.89
CA LYS A 491 -15.88 25.39 -1.61
C LYS A 491 -15.46 25.38 -3.08
N ASN A 492 -16.43 25.22 -3.97
CA ASN A 492 -16.24 25.39 -5.41
C ASN A 492 -16.33 26.88 -5.82
N ARG A 493 -15.90 27.19 -7.04
CA ARG A 493 -15.98 28.56 -7.61
C ARG A 493 -17.41 29.02 -7.67
N SER A 494 -17.62 30.26 -7.21
CA SER A 494 -18.95 30.93 -7.20
C SER A 494 -20.07 30.16 -6.50
N GLU A 495 -19.75 29.08 -5.76
CA GLU A 495 -20.69 28.29 -4.95
C GLU A 495 -20.54 28.60 -3.46
N LEU A 496 -21.49 28.09 -2.68
CA LEU A 496 -21.49 28.19 -1.22
C LEU A 496 -20.48 27.17 -0.62
N LEU A 497 -20.04 27.43 0.61
CA LEU A 497 -19.29 26.49 1.40
C LEU A 497 -20.16 25.27 1.74
N LYS A 498 -19.65 24.07 1.55
CA LYS A 498 -20.34 22.79 1.77
C LYS A 498 -19.66 21.99 2.87
N ALA A 499 -20.43 21.29 3.69
CA ALA A 499 -19.93 20.32 4.66
C ALA A 499 -19.70 18.96 3.97
N GLY A 500 -18.65 18.27 4.38
CA GLY A 500 -18.23 16.98 3.81
C GLY A 500 -16.89 17.07 3.09
N PRO A 501 -16.41 15.91 2.58
CA PRO A 501 -16.94 14.57 2.78
C PRO A 501 -16.80 14.09 4.22
N VAL A 502 -17.47 12.98 4.55
CA VAL A 502 -17.34 12.33 5.86
C VAL A 502 -16.11 11.42 5.90
N TRP A 503 -15.47 11.31 7.07
CA TRP A 503 -14.26 10.51 7.26
C TRP A 503 -14.09 10.09 8.70
N ASP A 504 -13.34 8.97 8.94
CA ASP A 504 -12.81 8.52 10.24
C ASP A 504 -13.88 8.08 11.26
N PHE A 505 -14.33 6.83 11.12
CA PHE A 505 -15.40 6.26 11.96
C PHE A 505 -14.98 5.00 12.72
N ASP A 506 -13.72 4.61 12.72
CA ASP A 506 -13.27 3.37 13.37
C ASP A 506 -13.13 3.49 14.89
N TRP A 507 -13.11 4.72 15.42
CA TRP A 507 -12.97 4.96 16.84
C TRP A 507 -14.24 5.56 17.48
N GLY A 508 -14.77 4.86 18.49
CA GLY A 508 -15.82 5.41 19.36
C GLY A 508 -17.18 5.62 18.74
N THR A 509 -17.45 5.10 17.53
CA THR A 509 -18.74 5.21 16.84
C THR A 509 -19.65 4.02 17.10
N PHE A 510 -20.93 4.13 16.73
CA PHE A 510 -21.98 3.09 16.91
C PHE A 510 -22.09 2.56 18.34
N LYS A 511 -21.79 3.41 19.33
CA LYS A 511 -21.92 3.07 20.74
C LYS A 511 -23.35 3.20 21.23
N TYR A 512 -23.68 2.42 22.27
CA TYR A 512 -24.92 2.63 23.01
C TYR A 512 -24.90 3.97 23.73
N ILE A 513 -25.99 4.73 23.56
CA ILE A 513 -26.18 6.00 24.25
C ILE A 513 -27.60 6.09 24.71
N SER A 514 -27.73 6.24 26.00
CA SER A 514 -29.03 6.36 26.65
C SER A 514 -29.78 7.63 26.32
N SER A 515 -29.07 8.72 25.94
CA SER A 515 -29.70 10.01 25.61
C SER A 515 -28.67 11.03 25.09
N GLY A 516 -29.13 12.02 24.36
CA GLY A 516 -28.35 13.18 23.95
C GLY A 516 -27.86 13.14 22.50
N PHE A 517 -27.74 14.32 21.92
CA PHE A 517 -27.10 14.54 20.64
C PHE A 517 -25.59 14.55 20.82
N CYS A 518 -24.84 13.98 19.85
CA CYS A 518 -23.38 13.96 19.90
C CYS A 518 -22.73 15.12 19.14
N ALA A 519 -23.37 15.64 18.11
CA ALA A 519 -22.82 16.70 17.25
C ALA A 519 -23.64 18.01 17.25
N LYS A 520 -24.76 18.07 17.99
CA LYS A 520 -25.62 19.27 18.00
C LYS A 520 -24.92 20.51 18.58
N ASP A 521 -23.95 20.32 19.48
CA ASP A 521 -23.20 21.40 20.11
C ASP A 521 -21.79 21.56 19.50
N ALA A 522 -21.49 20.82 18.43
CA ALA A 522 -20.19 20.83 17.78
C ALA A 522 -20.06 21.98 16.76
N ILE A 523 -18.84 22.45 16.52
CA ILE A 523 -18.51 23.41 15.46
C ILE A 523 -19.46 24.61 15.50
N TRP A 524 -20.30 24.80 14.48
CA TRP A 524 -21.28 25.89 14.37
C TRP A 524 -22.71 25.44 14.70
N TYR A 525 -22.95 24.15 14.96
CA TYR A 525 -24.30 23.60 15.11
C TYR A 525 -25.05 24.15 16.31
N SER A 526 -24.36 24.45 17.43
CA SER A 526 -24.98 25.08 18.60
C SER A 526 -25.72 26.38 18.26
N GLN A 527 -25.24 27.13 17.27
CA GLN A 527 -25.84 28.37 16.81
C GLN A 527 -26.85 28.09 15.69
N LEU A 528 -26.55 27.24 14.70
CA LEU A 528 -27.46 26.89 13.61
C LEU A 528 -28.81 26.34 14.13
N PHE A 529 -28.78 25.50 15.18
CA PHE A 529 -30.02 24.97 15.78
C PHE A 529 -30.90 26.00 16.51
N LYS A 530 -30.45 27.24 16.63
CA LYS A 530 -31.32 28.35 17.12
C LYS A 530 -32.14 29.01 15.99
N ASP A 531 -31.86 28.68 14.72
CA ASP A 531 -32.67 29.10 13.58
C ASP A 531 -33.80 28.09 13.34
N PRO A 532 -35.09 28.46 13.52
CA PRO A 532 -36.23 27.56 13.28
C PRO A 532 -36.31 27.03 11.84
N VAL A 533 -35.79 27.78 10.85
CA VAL A 533 -35.77 27.30 9.46
C VAL A 533 -34.73 26.24 9.25
N PHE A 534 -33.55 26.37 9.87
CA PHE A 534 -32.54 25.31 9.89
C PHE A 534 -33.09 24.04 10.54
N VAL A 535 -33.76 24.17 11.69
CA VAL A 535 -34.44 23.05 12.37
C VAL A 535 -35.46 22.38 11.46
N ASN A 536 -36.24 23.18 10.70
CA ASN A 536 -37.20 22.61 9.76
C ASN A 536 -36.50 21.87 8.59
N THR A 537 -35.37 22.38 8.12
CA THR A 537 -34.53 21.66 7.14
C THR A 537 -34.08 20.33 7.68
N VAL A 538 -33.62 20.27 8.94
CA VAL A 538 -33.24 18.98 9.62
C VAL A 538 -34.42 18.02 9.60
N LYS A 539 -35.62 18.43 10.01
CA LYS A 539 -36.81 17.58 10.04
C LYS A 539 -37.19 17.05 8.65
N THR A 540 -37.13 17.91 7.65
CA THR A 540 -37.52 17.58 6.27
C THR A 540 -36.54 16.57 5.69
N ARG A 541 -35.22 16.76 5.87
CA ARG A 541 -34.20 15.87 5.36
C ARG A 541 -34.20 14.54 6.11
N TRP A 542 -34.36 14.56 7.43
CA TRP A 542 -34.54 13.35 8.22
C TRP A 542 -35.71 12.50 7.72
N ALA A 543 -36.88 13.13 7.53
CA ALA A 543 -38.06 12.41 7.04
C ALA A 543 -37.85 11.81 5.63
N LYS A 544 -37.06 12.45 4.80
CA LYS A 544 -36.66 11.94 3.47
C LYS A 544 -35.82 10.66 3.58
N PHE A 545 -34.80 10.66 4.44
CA PHE A 545 -33.79 9.61 4.47
C PHE A 545 -34.10 8.47 5.44
N LYS A 546 -34.84 8.73 6.52
CA LYS A 546 -35.10 7.76 7.60
C LYS A 546 -35.60 6.40 7.10
N PRO A 547 -36.53 6.29 6.12
CA PRO A 547 -36.94 4.99 5.59
C PRO A 547 -35.81 4.21 4.92
N LEU A 548 -34.81 4.89 4.36
CA LEU A 548 -33.64 4.26 3.72
C LEU A 548 -32.61 3.81 4.78
N PHE A 549 -32.47 4.59 5.85
CA PHE A 549 -31.59 4.23 6.97
C PHE A 549 -32.01 2.93 7.68
N GLU A 550 -33.28 2.55 7.63
CA GLU A 550 -33.76 1.26 8.17
C GLU A 550 -33.06 0.05 7.53
N ASN A 551 -32.61 0.17 6.29
CA ASN A 551 -31.92 -0.90 5.57
C ASN A 551 -30.48 -1.11 6.04
N ILE A 552 -29.87 -0.16 6.73
CA ILE A 552 -28.48 -0.27 7.21
C ILE A 552 -28.31 -1.42 8.21
N ALA A 553 -29.34 -1.71 9.02
CA ALA A 553 -29.30 -2.85 9.93
C ALA A 553 -29.11 -4.18 9.19
N LEU A 554 -29.71 -4.33 8.00
CA LEU A 554 -29.51 -5.49 7.12
C LEU A 554 -28.12 -5.50 6.49
N ALA A 555 -27.60 -4.33 6.10
CA ALA A 555 -26.23 -4.22 5.57
C ALA A 555 -25.19 -4.64 6.61
N ILE A 556 -25.36 -4.26 7.89
CA ILE A 556 -24.48 -4.72 8.99
C ILE A 556 -24.55 -6.25 9.13
N GLU A 557 -25.76 -6.83 9.04
CA GLU A 557 -25.95 -8.27 9.16
C GLU A 557 -25.31 -9.05 8.01
N GLN A 558 -25.36 -8.53 6.79
CA GLN A 558 -24.74 -9.15 5.61
C GLN A 558 -23.22 -9.20 5.74
N GLN A 559 -22.58 -8.14 6.23
CA GLN A 559 -21.13 -8.12 6.46
C GLN A 559 -20.68 -9.19 7.47
N ARG A 560 -21.56 -9.63 8.37
CA ARG A 560 -21.26 -10.72 9.31
C ARG A 560 -20.82 -12.00 8.60
N ASP A 561 -21.51 -12.36 7.53
CA ASP A 561 -21.23 -13.60 6.81
C ASP A 561 -20.11 -13.39 5.76
N ASP A 562 -20.11 -12.24 5.09
CA ASP A 562 -19.14 -11.91 4.05
C ASP A 562 -17.70 -11.78 4.58
N LEU A 563 -17.52 -11.31 5.81
CA LEU A 563 -16.20 -11.09 6.41
C LEU A 563 -15.83 -12.11 7.50
N SER A 564 -16.66 -13.10 7.80
CA SER A 564 -16.45 -13.99 8.95
C SER A 564 -15.08 -14.66 8.97
N VAL A 565 -14.66 -15.24 7.84
CA VAL A 565 -13.36 -15.93 7.72
C VAL A 565 -12.19 -14.93 7.79
N SER A 566 -12.33 -13.80 7.13
CA SER A 566 -11.32 -12.74 7.15
C SER A 566 -11.13 -12.14 8.55
N ALA A 567 -12.23 -11.93 9.27
CA ALA A 567 -12.21 -11.45 10.66
C ALA A 567 -11.55 -12.45 11.62
N GLU A 568 -11.80 -13.76 11.45
CA GLU A 568 -11.14 -14.82 12.22
C GLU A 568 -9.62 -14.78 12.02
N LEU A 569 -9.16 -14.74 10.77
CA LEU A 569 -7.73 -14.64 10.44
C LEU A 569 -7.10 -13.32 10.94
N ASN A 570 -7.85 -12.23 10.84
CA ASN A 570 -7.38 -10.94 11.34
C ASN A 570 -7.22 -10.93 12.86
N ASP A 571 -8.13 -11.57 13.60
CA ASP A 571 -8.07 -11.68 15.06
C ASP A 571 -6.91 -12.57 15.53
N GLU A 572 -6.61 -13.65 14.81
CA GLU A 572 -5.43 -14.48 15.08
C GLU A 572 -4.12 -13.69 15.01
N MET A 573 -4.03 -12.72 14.08
CA MET A 573 -2.83 -11.90 13.87
C MET A 573 -2.78 -10.65 14.77
N TRP A 574 -3.93 -10.04 15.00
CA TRP A 574 -4.07 -8.72 15.61
C TRP A 574 -5.07 -8.74 16.76
N SER A 575 -4.86 -9.65 17.72
CA SER A 575 -5.77 -9.76 18.86
C SER A 575 -5.86 -8.48 19.68
N LEU A 576 -7.07 -8.01 19.95
CA LEU A 576 -7.34 -6.83 20.79
C LEU A 576 -7.35 -7.14 22.29
N HIS A 577 -7.24 -8.41 22.71
CA HIS A 577 -7.37 -8.83 24.12
C HIS A 577 -6.40 -8.14 25.10
N ASN A 578 -5.30 -7.57 24.60
CA ASN A 578 -4.32 -6.85 25.42
C ASN A 578 -4.28 -5.34 25.11
N SER A 579 -5.21 -4.83 24.30
CA SER A 579 -5.27 -3.41 23.96
C SER A 579 -5.98 -2.61 25.08
N PRO A 580 -5.67 -1.32 25.25
CA PRO A 580 -6.48 -0.45 26.10
C PRO A 580 -7.92 -0.44 25.60
N VAL A 581 -8.88 -0.54 26.49
CA VAL A 581 -10.32 -0.52 26.15
C VAL A 581 -10.68 0.81 25.49
N ILE A 582 -10.98 0.79 24.21
CA ILE A 582 -11.34 1.98 23.42
C ILE A 582 -12.81 1.90 23.00
N ASN A 583 -13.24 0.73 22.51
CA ASN A 583 -14.62 0.46 22.14
C ASN A 583 -15.23 -0.54 23.10
N GLU A 584 -16.53 -0.49 23.30
CA GLU A 584 -17.25 -1.37 24.22
C GLU A 584 -17.32 -2.84 23.75
N ASP A 585 -16.97 -3.10 22.50
CA ASP A 585 -17.02 -4.40 21.83
C ASP A 585 -15.67 -5.14 21.74
N GLU A 586 -14.59 -4.58 22.28
CA GLU A 586 -13.23 -5.14 22.14
C GLU A 586 -13.08 -6.57 22.70
N SER A 587 -13.79 -6.88 23.77
CA SER A 587 -13.77 -8.21 24.38
C SER A 587 -14.71 -9.22 23.72
N LEU A 588 -15.52 -8.79 22.76
CA LEU A 588 -16.50 -9.61 22.08
C LEU A 588 -15.89 -10.42 20.93
N SER A 589 -16.55 -11.51 20.55
CA SER A 589 -16.29 -12.12 19.26
C SER A 589 -16.69 -11.16 18.13
N TYR A 590 -16.12 -11.34 16.94
CA TYR A 590 -16.51 -10.57 15.74
C TYR A 590 -18.05 -10.58 15.55
N ARG A 591 -18.67 -11.76 15.66
CA ARG A 591 -20.12 -11.93 15.52
C ARG A 591 -20.91 -11.15 16.57
N ASP A 592 -20.50 -11.24 17.84
CA ASP A 592 -21.20 -10.56 18.94
C ASP A 592 -21.01 -9.04 18.85
N ALA A 593 -19.84 -8.58 18.41
CA ALA A 593 -19.58 -7.16 18.15
C ALA A 593 -20.51 -6.59 17.06
N LEU A 594 -20.76 -7.34 15.99
CA LEU A 594 -21.72 -6.95 14.95
C LEU A 594 -23.17 -6.92 15.45
N ILE A 595 -23.57 -7.89 16.27
CA ILE A 595 -24.89 -7.90 16.90
C ILE A 595 -25.06 -6.66 17.79
N LEU A 596 -24.04 -6.34 18.59
CA LEU A 596 -24.04 -5.14 19.42
C LEU A 596 -24.11 -3.86 18.58
N MET A 597 -23.27 -3.74 17.54
CA MET A 597 -23.28 -2.59 16.62
C MET A 597 -24.66 -2.39 15.97
N ARG A 598 -25.28 -3.47 15.46
CA ARG A 598 -26.62 -3.43 14.89
C ARG A 598 -27.65 -2.96 15.92
N THR A 599 -27.63 -3.53 17.12
CA THR A 599 -28.57 -3.18 18.22
C THR A 599 -28.42 -1.68 18.59
N ASN A 600 -27.20 -1.20 18.72
CA ASN A 600 -26.90 0.20 19.03
C ASN A 600 -27.38 1.12 17.91
N TYR A 601 -27.16 0.73 16.64
CA TYR A 601 -27.64 1.47 15.48
C TYR A 601 -29.17 1.58 15.45
N GLU A 602 -29.90 0.47 15.60
CA GLU A 602 -31.37 0.44 15.62
C GLU A 602 -31.94 1.29 16.77
N TYR A 603 -31.31 1.20 17.96
CA TYR A 603 -31.66 2.05 19.08
C TYR A 603 -31.45 3.54 18.75
N ARG A 604 -30.29 3.89 18.19
CA ARG A 604 -29.93 5.28 17.83
C ARG A 604 -30.86 5.84 16.78
N LEU A 605 -31.18 5.08 15.74
CA LEU A 605 -32.11 5.47 14.68
C LEU A 605 -33.49 5.83 15.26
N ASN A 606 -34.03 4.98 16.12
CA ASN A 606 -35.33 5.22 16.74
C ASN A 606 -35.30 6.41 17.70
N TRP A 607 -34.26 6.55 18.50
CA TRP A 607 -34.10 7.67 19.41
C TRP A 607 -33.99 8.99 18.64
N LEU A 608 -33.21 9.06 17.57
CA LEU A 608 -33.09 10.25 16.73
C LEU A 608 -34.43 10.61 16.07
N ASP A 609 -35.19 9.64 15.58
CA ASP A 609 -36.51 9.88 14.98
C ASP A 609 -37.46 10.57 15.97
N GLU A 610 -37.46 10.13 17.21
CA GLU A 610 -38.27 10.75 18.27
C GLU A 610 -37.78 12.17 18.60
N GLN A 611 -36.46 12.34 18.80
CA GLN A 611 -35.88 13.63 19.20
C GLN A 611 -35.97 14.69 18.10
N ILE A 612 -35.71 14.32 16.85
CA ILE A 612 -35.77 15.25 15.71
C ILE A 612 -37.21 15.77 15.51
N ARG A 613 -38.24 14.93 15.71
CA ARG A 613 -39.64 15.39 15.68
C ARG A 613 -39.93 16.45 16.75
N GLN A 614 -39.27 16.37 17.90
CA GLN A 614 -39.49 17.27 19.06
C GLN A 614 -38.62 18.54 19.00
N LEU A 615 -37.66 18.68 18.09
CA LEU A 615 -36.86 19.91 17.91
C LEU A 615 -37.79 21.12 17.72
N LYS A 616 -37.44 22.26 18.29
CA LYS A 616 -38.21 23.52 18.21
C LYS A 616 -37.46 24.55 17.39
#